data_a0979fee2e65571cc0f218f3321aef36
#
_entry.id   a0979fee2e65571cc0f218f3321aef36
#
_cell.length_a   1.000
_cell.length_b   1.000
_cell.length_c   1.000
_cell.angle_alpha   90.00
_cell.angle_beta   90.00
_cell.angle_gamma   90.00
#
_symmetry.space_group_name_H-M   'P 1'
#
loop_
_entity.id
_entity.type
_entity.pdbx_description
1 polymer ?
#
loop_
_entity_poly.entity_id
_entity_poly.type
_entity_poly.pdbx_seq_one_letter_code
_entity_poly.pdbx_strand_id
1 'polypeptide(L)'
;MANKKNIYIGLMTGTSIDAIDAVAVRFLNNSIDLIGTKTYQFQTETVKSIRSLCQLESVSLNQYSELDNDLGKLFAEAVRELMDLHDLQPSQICAIGCHGQTVKHHPNNDKMGFSIQLGNPNILACLLYTSDAADDVV
;
A
#
# COMPACT_ATOMS: atom_id res chain seq x y z
N MET A 1 -24.82 -18.35 4.20
CA MET A 1 -23.58 -18.48 4.98
C MET A 1 -22.85 -17.15 5.00
N ALA A 2 -22.46 -16.67 6.15
CA ALA A 2 -21.63 -15.47 6.23
C ALA A 2 -20.29 -15.74 5.53
N ASN A 3 -19.91 -14.91 4.57
CA ASN A 3 -18.60 -14.95 3.95
C ASN A 3 -17.53 -14.72 5.04
N LYS A 4 -16.77 -15.75 5.33
CA LYS A 4 -15.71 -15.69 6.33
C LYS A 4 -14.62 -14.77 5.82
N LYS A 5 -14.25 -13.76 6.61
CA LYS A 5 -13.06 -12.96 6.35
C LYS A 5 -11.82 -13.86 6.48
N ASN A 6 -11.17 -14.16 5.38
CA ASN A 6 -10.00 -15.03 5.37
C ASN A 6 -8.97 -14.66 4.30
N ILE A 7 -9.18 -13.54 3.60
CA ILE A 7 -8.29 -13.05 2.57
C ILE A 7 -7.46 -11.89 3.13
N TYR A 8 -6.19 -11.92 2.84
CA TYR A 8 -5.23 -10.88 3.19
C TYR A 8 -4.66 -10.31 1.90
N ILE A 9 -4.51 -8.99 1.85
CA ILE A 9 -3.91 -8.29 0.71
C ILE A 9 -2.59 -7.68 1.15
N GLY A 10 -1.54 -7.91 0.36
CA GLY A 10 -0.24 -7.30 0.52
C GLY A 10 0.04 -6.32 -0.60
N LEU A 11 0.62 -5.17 -0.26
CA LEU A 11 1.02 -4.13 -1.21
C LEU A 11 2.48 -3.80 -1.02
N MET A 12 3.21 -3.72 -2.11
CA MET A 12 4.63 -3.35 -2.11
C MET A 12 4.98 -2.51 -3.33
N THR A 13 5.89 -1.58 -3.15
CA THR A 13 6.60 -0.92 -4.23
C THR A 13 8.09 -1.15 -4.08
N GLY A 14 8.77 -1.41 -5.17
CA GLY A 14 10.23 -1.60 -5.17
C GLY A 14 11.00 -0.28 -5.26
N THR A 15 12.32 -0.38 -5.16
CA THR A 15 13.24 0.77 -5.30
C THR A 15 13.32 1.29 -6.75
N SER A 16 12.85 0.50 -7.72
CA SER A 16 12.70 0.92 -9.12
C SER A 16 11.69 2.06 -9.31
N ILE A 17 10.75 2.23 -8.38
CA ILE A 17 9.73 3.30 -8.40
C ILE A 17 8.93 3.27 -9.72
N ASP A 18 8.43 2.11 -10.09
CA ASP A 18 7.70 1.92 -11.35
C ASP A 18 6.27 1.48 -11.16
N ALA A 19 5.99 0.69 -10.13
CA ALA A 19 4.68 0.09 -9.96
C ALA A 19 4.40 -0.30 -8.49
N ILE A 20 3.13 -0.53 -8.21
CA ILE A 20 2.65 -1.17 -6.99
C ILE A 20 2.34 -2.63 -7.34
N ASP A 21 2.96 -3.57 -6.63
CA ASP A 21 2.59 -4.96 -6.68
C ASP A 21 1.60 -5.28 -5.56
N ALA A 22 0.47 -5.84 -5.94
CA ALA A 22 -0.59 -6.24 -5.04
C ALA A 22 -0.82 -7.76 -5.13
N VAL A 23 -1.01 -8.40 -3.98
CA VAL A 23 -1.25 -9.84 -3.88
C VAL A 23 -2.39 -10.11 -2.92
N ALA A 24 -3.26 -11.05 -3.27
CA ALA A 24 -4.29 -11.57 -2.39
C ALA A 24 -4.01 -13.04 -2.06
N VAL A 25 -4.03 -13.36 -0.77
CA VAL A 25 -3.71 -14.71 -0.26
C VAL A 25 -4.69 -15.15 0.82
N ARG A 26 -4.80 -16.47 1.01
CA ARG A 26 -5.32 -17.11 2.20
C ARG A 26 -4.20 -17.82 2.93
N PHE A 27 -4.16 -17.68 4.24
CA PHE A 27 -3.28 -18.49 5.07
C PHE A 27 -4.00 -19.78 5.46
N LEU A 28 -3.39 -20.90 5.10
CA LEU A 28 -3.81 -22.25 5.52
C LEU A 28 -2.84 -22.73 6.60
N ASN A 29 -3.17 -23.83 7.31
CA ASN A 29 -2.39 -24.28 8.47
C ASN A 29 -0.88 -24.40 8.20
N ASN A 30 -0.49 -24.93 7.04
CA ASN A 30 0.91 -25.15 6.67
C ASN A 30 1.27 -24.63 5.27
N SER A 31 0.43 -23.78 4.68
CA SER A 31 0.64 -23.28 3.32
C SER A 31 -0.03 -21.94 3.11
N ILE A 32 0.32 -21.29 2.01
CA ILE A 32 -0.30 -20.05 1.55
C ILE A 32 -1.02 -20.39 0.23
N ASP A 33 -2.30 -20.06 0.18
CA ASP A 33 -3.10 -20.15 -1.03
C ASP A 33 -3.07 -18.81 -1.75
N LEU A 34 -2.43 -18.76 -2.92
CA LEU A 34 -2.40 -17.57 -3.75
C LEU A 34 -3.71 -17.42 -4.52
N ILE A 35 -4.46 -16.37 -4.23
CA ILE A 35 -5.72 -16.06 -4.92
C ILE A 35 -5.42 -15.31 -6.23
N GLY A 36 -4.57 -14.30 -6.18
CA GLY A 36 -4.20 -13.55 -7.36
C GLY A 36 -3.23 -12.42 -7.10
N THR A 37 -2.74 -11.85 -8.18
CA THR A 37 -1.81 -10.71 -8.17
C THR A 37 -2.25 -9.67 -9.19
N LYS A 38 -1.81 -8.44 -8.97
CA LYS A 38 -1.98 -7.33 -9.91
C LYS A 38 -0.83 -6.35 -9.74
N THR A 39 -0.24 -5.94 -10.85
CA THR A 39 0.73 -4.84 -10.88
C THR A 39 0.02 -3.58 -11.37
N TYR A 40 0.08 -2.52 -10.58
CA TYR A 40 -0.46 -1.20 -10.89
C TYR A 40 0.70 -0.27 -11.25
N GLN A 41 0.77 0.14 -12.51
CA GLN A 41 1.85 1.01 -13.01
C GLN A 41 1.67 2.44 -12.52
N PHE A 42 2.73 3.05 -12.04
CA PHE A 42 2.74 4.47 -11.76
C PHE A 42 2.74 5.31 -13.04
N GLN A 43 2.02 6.41 -13.01
CA GLN A 43 2.14 7.41 -14.06
C GLN A 43 3.49 8.13 -13.98
N THR A 44 3.97 8.62 -15.12
CA THR A 44 5.27 9.29 -15.22
C THR A 44 5.43 10.44 -14.22
N GLU A 45 4.39 11.23 -14.00
CA GLU A 45 4.41 12.35 -13.06
C GLU A 45 4.55 11.87 -11.60
N THR A 46 3.91 10.76 -11.24
CA THR A 46 4.07 10.14 -9.92
C THR A 46 5.51 9.69 -9.70
N VAL A 47 6.09 9.02 -10.68
CA VAL A 47 7.51 8.58 -10.62
C VAL A 47 8.44 9.77 -10.43
N LYS A 48 8.23 10.85 -11.17
CA LYS A 48 9.01 12.09 -11.05
C LYS A 48 8.90 12.70 -9.65
N SER A 49 7.69 12.78 -9.11
CA SER A 49 7.44 13.33 -7.78
C SER A 49 8.15 12.52 -6.68
N ILE A 50 8.07 11.19 -6.74
CA ILE A 50 8.74 10.31 -5.79
C ILE A 50 10.26 10.47 -5.89
N ARG A 51 10.81 10.42 -7.10
CA ARG A 51 12.26 10.53 -7.31
C ARG A 51 12.81 11.90 -6.88
N SER A 52 12.07 12.97 -7.15
CA SER A 52 12.45 14.32 -6.70
C SER A 52 12.55 14.38 -5.19
N LEU A 53 11.56 13.82 -4.48
CA LEU A 53 11.56 13.81 -3.02
C LEU A 53 12.71 12.98 -2.46
N CYS A 54 13.05 11.84 -3.08
CA CYS A 54 14.16 10.98 -2.66
C CYS A 54 15.52 11.69 -2.72
N GLN A 55 15.68 12.68 -3.59
CA GLN A 55 16.93 13.41 -3.81
C GLN A 55 17.10 14.62 -2.90
N LEU A 56 16.04 15.04 -2.19
CA LEU A 56 16.09 16.22 -1.33
C LEU A 56 16.73 15.89 0.01
N GLU A 57 17.60 16.79 0.50
CA GLU A 57 18.13 16.72 1.87
C GLU A 57 17.10 17.18 2.90
N SER A 58 16.26 18.13 2.50
CA SER A 58 15.15 18.64 3.30
C SER A 58 13.91 18.81 2.44
N VAL A 59 12.76 18.62 3.03
CA VAL A 59 11.45 18.71 2.38
C VAL A 59 10.48 19.41 3.32
N SER A 60 9.57 20.23 2.76
CA SER A 60 8.50 20.80 3.57
C SER A 60 7.52 19.73 4.02
N LEU A 61 6.90 19.95 5.17
CA LEU A 61 5.84 19.04 5.65
C LEU A 61 4.67 18.95 4.67
N ASN A 62 4.37 20.03 3.95
CA ASN A 62 3.32 20.02 2.94
C ASN A 62 3.66 19.09 1.78
N GLN A 63 4.84 19.23 1.19
CA GLN A 63 5.28 18.34 0.10
C GLN A 63 5.28 16.87 0.51
N TYR A 64 5.81 16.58 1.71
CA TYR A 64 5.81 15.25 2.29
C TYR A 64 4.40 14.70 2.43
N SER A 65 3.50 15.48 3.06
CA SER A 65 2.14 15.06 3.36
C SER A 65 1.28 14.89 2.10
N GLU A 66 1.44 15.77 1.12
CA GLU A 66 0.74 15.68 -0.17
C GLU A 66 1.11 14.38 -0.91
N LEU A 67 2.40 14.08 -1.02
CA LEU A 67 2.86 12.85 -1.67
C LEU A 67 2.44 11.60 -0.89
N ASP A 68 2.50 11.65 0.44
CA ASP A 68 2.03 10.58 1.32
C ASP A 68 0.54 10.25 1.08
N ASN A 69 -0.29 11.28 0.98
CA ASN A 69 -1.71 11.15 0.68
C ASN A 69 -1.95 10.62 -0.74
N ASP A 70 -1.24 11.15 -1.73
CA ASP A 70 -1.39 10.73 -3.13
C ASP A 70 -1.00 9.26 -3.31
N LEU A 71 0.08 8.83 -2.67
CA LEU A 71 0.45 7.42 -2.66
C LEU A 71 -0.58 6.55 -1.94
N GLY A 72 -1.16 7.03 -0.84
CA GLY A 72 -2.26 6.33 -0.16
C GLY A 72 -3.45 6.09 -1.08
N LYS A 73 -3.81 7.06 -1.92
CA LYS A 73 -4.87 6.92 -2.93
C LYS A 73 -4.49 5.89 -3.99
N LEU A 74 -3.27 5.93 -4.49
CA LEU A 74 -2.79 4.97 -5.51
C LEU A 74 -2.76 3.54 -4.96
N PHE A 75 -2.37 3.34 -3.71
CA PHE A 75 -2.45 2.04 -3.06
C PHE A 75 -3.90 1.55 -2.95
N ALA A 76 -4.84 2.43 -2.65
CA ALA A 76 -6.27 2.08 -2.63
C ALA A 76 -6.78 1.68 -4.02
N GLU A 77 -6.37 2.38 -5.07
CA GLU A 77 -6.70 2.02 -6.45
C GLU A 77 -6.14 0.66 -6.84
N ALA A 78 -4.88 0.39 -6.47
CA ALA A 78 -4.25 -0.91 -6.72
C ALA A 78 -5.02 -2.06 -6.04
N VAL A 79 -5.49 -1.85 -4.81
CA VAL A 79 -6.34 -2.84 -4.12
C VAL A 79 -7.67 -3.04 -4.84
N ARG A 80 -8.33 -1.96 -5.26
CA ARG A 80 -9.59 -2.06 -5.99
C ARG A 80 -9.43 -2.82 -7.30
N GLU A 81 -8.39 -2.53 -8.07
CA GLU A 81 -8.11 -3.25 -9.31
C GLU A 81 -7.83 -4.73 -9.07
N LEU A 82 -7.07 -5.07 -8.01
CA LEU A 82 -6.84 -6.46 -7.62
C LEU A 82 -8.15 -7.17 -7.28
N MET A 83 -8.99 -6.51 -6.48
CA MET A 83 -10.28 -7.06 -6.05
C MET A 83 -11.23 -7.26 -7.23
N ASP A 84 -11.32 -6.29 -8.12
CA ASP A 84 -12.17 -6.37 -9.32
C ASP A 84 -11.70 -7.48 -10.25
N LEU A 85 -10.41 -7.59 -10.47
CA LEU A 85 -9.83 -8.61 -11.35
C LEU A 85 -10.10 -10.05 -10.87
N HIS A 86 -10.14 -10.26 -9.56
CA HIS A 86 -10.31 -11.59 -8.95
C HIS A 86 -11.69 -11.78 -8.29
N ASP A 87 -12.63 -10.88 -8.56
CA ASP A 87 -14.01 -10.93 -8.02
C ASP A 87 -14.05 -11.06 -6.49
N LEU A 88 -13.22 -10.28 -5.81
CA LEU A 88 -13.15 -10.26 -4.36
C LEU A 88 -14.08 -9.21 -3.75
N GLN A 89 -14.79 -9.59 -2.70
CA GLN A 89 -15.69 -8.69 -1.99
C GLN A 89 -15.01 -8.13 -0.73
N PRO A 90 -15.30 -6.87 -0.34
CA PRO A 90 -14.77 -6.29 0.88
C PRO A 90 -15.02 -7.13 2.13
N SER A 91 -16.16 -7.83 2.17
CA SER A 91 -16.54 -8.71 3.27
C SER A 91 -15.62 -9.94 3.45
N GLN A 92 -14.82 -10.27 2.42
CA GLN A 92 -13.88 -11.39 2.45
C GLN A 92 -12.49 -10.97 2.95
N ILE A 93 -12.20 -9.67 2.94
CA ILE A 93 -10.88 -9.14 3.27
C ILE A 93 -10.72 -9.02 4.79
N CYS A 94 -9.73 -9.71 5.32
CA CYS A 94 -9.39 -9.69 6.74
C CYS A 94 -8.53 -8.48 7.08
N ALA A 95 -7.47 -8.25 6.31
CA ALA A 95 -6.53 -7.15 6.52
C ALA A 95 -5.76 -6.83 5.24
N ILE A 96 -5.23 -5.61 5.21
CA ILE A 96 -4.34 -5.14 4.14
C ILE A 96 -3.03 -4.72 4.78
N GLY A 97 -1.93 -5.31 4.33
CA GLY A 97 -0.57 -4.91 4.69
C GLY A 97 0.00 -4.05 3.58
N CYS A 98 0.42 -2.84 3.91
CA CYS A 98 1.02 -1.91 2.96
C CYS A 98 2.43 -1.54 3.43
N HIS A 99 3.44 -1.92 2.66
CA HIS A 99 4.82 -1.53 2.93
C HIS A 99 5.05 -0.05 2.66
N GLY A 100 4.31 0.52 1.72
CA GLY A 100 4.53 1.88 1.23
C GLY A 100 5.70 1.96 0.25
N GLN A 101 6.01 3.18 -0.18
CA GLN A 101 7.13 3.51 -1.05
C GLN A 101 8.30 4.04 -0.23
N THR A 102 9.42 3.35 -0.22
CA THR A 102 10.64 3.84 0.43
C THR A 102 11.16 5.09 -0.29
N VAL A 103 11.30 6.17 0.45
CA VAL A 103 11.82 7.45 -0.06
C VAL A 103 13.16 7.81 0.57
N LYS A 104 13.48 7.25 1.72
CA LYS A 104 14.76 7.43 2.39
C LYS A 104 15.14 6.14 3.10
N HIS A 105 16.38 5.72 2.87
CA HIS A 105 17.00 4.64 3.61
C HIS A 105 18.38 5.10 4.09
N HIS A 106 18.55 5.13 5.40
CA HIS A 106 19.81 5.56 6.02
C HIS A 106 20.33 4.40 6.90
N PRO A 107 21.37 3.69 6.43
CA PRO A 107 21.89 2.56 7.17
C PRO A 107 22.57 3.01 8.47
N ASN A 108 22.61 2.12 9.44
CA ASN A 108 23.30 2.37 10.71
C ASN A 108 24.81 2.33 10.49
N ASN A 109 25.45 3.51 10.56
CA ASN A 109 26.92 3.63 10.59
C ASN A 109 27.41 3.95 12.01
N ASP A 110 27.20 5.20 12.48
CA ASP A 110 27.58 5.69 13.80
C ASP A 110 26.38 6.01 14.68
N LYS A 111 25.19 6.10 14.10
CA LYS A 111 23.91 6.36 14.77
C LYS A 111 22.88 5.33 14.36
N MET A 112 21.79 5.24 15.10
CA MET A 112 20.70 4.36 14.74
C MET A 112 20.21 4.65 13.33
N GLY A 113 20.19 3.63 12.48
CA GLY A 113 19.67 3.73 11.11
C GLY A 113 18.15 3.94 11.11
N PHE A 114 17.64 4.45 9.98
CA PHE A 114 16.20 4.64 9.77
C PHE A 114 15.83 4.43 8.30
N SER A 115 14.55 4.21 8.09
CA SER A 115 13.95 4.14 6.76
C SER A 115 12.60 4.84 6.81
N ILE A 116 12.26 5.56 5.74
CA ILE A 116 10.98 6.28 5.61
C ILE A 116 10.24 5.72 4.41
N GLN A 117 9.00 5.29 4.64
CA GLN A 117 8.07 4.85 3.62
C GLN A 117 6.86 5.80 3.59
N LEU A 118 6.42 6.15 2.38
CA LEU A 118 5.21 6.93 2.15
C LEU A 118 4.06 6.07 1.64
N GLY A 119 2.85 6.52 1.89
CA GLY A 119 1.61 5.85 1.54
C GLY A 119 0.69 5.86 2.75
N ASN A 120 -0.05 6.96 2.92
CA ASN A 120 -0.86 7.21 4.12
C ASN A 120 -1.88 6.09 4.36
N PRO A 121 -1.74 5.29 5.43
CA PRO A 121 -2.62 4.17 5.70
C PRO A 121 -4.05 4.61 6.05
N ASN A 122 -4.23 5.82 6.57
CA ASN A 122 -5.56 6.35 6.87
C ASN A 122 -6.34 6.64 5.58
N ILE A 123 -5.68 7.20 4.57
CA ILE A 123 -6.28 7.42 3.25
C ILE A 123 -6.62 6.07 2.60
N LEU A 124 -5.69 5.13 2.62
CA LEU A 124 -5.92 3.77 2.11
C LEU A 124 -7.15 3.14 2.77
N ALA A 125 -7.23 3.16 4.09
CA ALA A 125 -8.35 2.61 4.85
C ALA A 125 -9.67 3.32 4.51
N CYS A 126 -9.70 4.65 4.54
CA CYS A 126 -10.91 5.43 4.27
C CYS A 126 -11.49 5.19 2.87
N LEU A 127 -10.63 4.98 1.87
CA LEU A 127 -11.08 4.78 0.49
C LEU A 127 -11.54 3.34 0.20
N LEU A 128 -11.12 2.37 1.00
CA LEU A 128 -11.45 0.96 0.80
C LEU A 128 -12.62 0.48 1.64
N TYR A 129 -12.81 1.06 2.84
CA TYR A 129 -13.89 0.66 3.73
C TYR A 129 -15.16 1.44 3.42
N THR A 130 -16.29 0.71 3.40
CA THR A 130 -17.63 1.32 3.45
C THR A 130 -17.89 1.84 4.87
N SER A 131 -18.95 2.63 5.04
CA SER A 131 -19.36 3.16 6.35
C SER A 131 -19.48 2.09 7.45
N ASP A 132 -19.91 0.88 7.08
CA ASP A 132 -20.09 -0.24 8.01
C ASP A 132 -18.75 -0.86 8.46
N ALA A 133 -17.70 -0.74 7.65
CA ALA A 133 -16.37 -1.23 7.98
C ALA A 133 -15.52 -0.16 8.71
N ALA A 134 -15.86 1.10 8.59
CA ALA A 134 -15.17 2.19 9.28
C ALA A 134 -15.33 2.14 10.80
N ASP A 135 -16.39 1.51 11.31
CA ASP A 135 -16.61 1.31 12.74
C ASP A 135 -15.65 0.28 13.35
N ASP A 136 -15.03 -0.56 12.53
CA ASP A 136 -14.04 -1.56 12.96
C ASP A 136 -12.59 -1.04 12.92
N VAL A 137 -12.37 0.17 12.42
CA VAL A 137 -11.07 0.81 12.34
C VAL A 137 -10.91 1.78 13.51
N VAL A 138 -10.31 1.30 14.55
CA VAL A 138 -9.92 2.12 15.71
C VAL A 138 -8.42 2.37 15.69
#